data_a4077be9c02096ceee513841f97a1331
#
_entry.id   a4077be9c02096ceee513841f97a1331
#
_cell.length_a   1.000
_cell.length_b   1.000
_cell.length_c   1.000
_cell.angle_alpha   90.00
_cell.angle_beta   90.00
_cell.angle_gamma   90.00
#
_symmetry.space_group_name_H-M   'P 1'
#
loop_
_entity.id
_entity.type
_entity.pdbx_description
1 polymer ?
#
loop_
_entity_poly.entity_id
_entity_poly.type
_entity_poly.pdbx_seq_one_letter_code
_entity_poly.pdbx_strand_id
1 'polypeptide(L)' 'MTIQAHLSELVRKHRALEDEIADAMTHPSTDDLKLAELKRKKLLVKDEIERLRHNGNVSVH' A
#
# COMPACT_ATOMS: atom_id res chain seq x y z
N MET A 1 11.39 -15.15 -7.49
CA MET A 1 10.03 -14.78 -7.12
C MET A 1 9.21 -14.44 -8.34
N THR A 2 8.01 -14.90 -8.36
CA THR A 2 7.14 -14.58 -9.49
C THR A 2 6.49 -13.22 -9.27
N ILE A 3 6.00 -12.65 -10.35
CA ILE A 3 5.28 -11.38 -10.26
C ILE A 3 4.07 -11.53 -9.37
N GLN A 4 3.42 -12.66 -9.44
CA GLN A 4 2.26 -12.90 -8.60
C GLN A 4 2.61 -12.94 -7.12
N ALA A 5 3.71 -13.56 -6.78
CA ALA A 5 4.14 -13.59 -5.38
C ALA A 5 4.49 -12.21 -4.88
N HIS A 6 5.16 -11.43 -5.73
CA HIS A 6 5.52 -10.07 -5.37
C HIS A 6 4.26 -9.20 -5.21
N LEU A 7 3.32 -9.35 -6.13
CA LEU A 7 2.08 -8.61 -6.06
C LEU A 7 1.31 -8.96 -4.79
N SER A 8 1.30 -10.23 -4.46
CA SER A 8 0.61 -10.69 -3.26
C SER A 8 1.19 -10.05 -2.01
N GLU A 9 2.52 -9.94 -1.97
CA GLU A 9 3.18 -9.30 -0.86
C GLU A 9 2.85 -7.83 -0.76
N LEU A 10 2.80 -7.15 -1.89
CA LEU A 10 2.47 -5.74 -1.90
C LEU A 10 1.03 -5.51 -1.45
N VAL A 11 0.12 -6.37 -1.87
CA VAL A 11 -1.27 -6.25 -1.45
C VAL A 11 -1.37 -6.45 0.06
N ARG A 12 -0.59 -7.38 0.59
CA ARG A 12 -0.59 -7.61 2.03
C ARG A 12 -0.05 -6.40 2.77
N LYS A 13 1.00 -5.79 2.27
CA LYS A 13 1.56 -4.60 2.87
C LYS A 13 0.55 -3.45 2.84
N HIS A 14 -0.12 -3.30 1.72
CA HIS A 14 -1.10 -2.25 1.56
C HIS A 14 -2.21 -2.41 2.61
N ARG A 15 -2.65 -3.64 2.80
CA ARG A 15 -3.69 -3.91 3.78
C ARG A 15 -3.22 -3.62 5.20
N ALA A 16 -1.98 -4.02 5.49
CA ALA A 16 -1.42 -3.74 6.82
C ALA A 16 -1.33 -2.26 7.08
N LEU A 17 -0.95 -1.49 6.06
CA LEU A 17 -0.88 -0.04 6.21
C LEU A 17 -2.26 0.56 6.40
N GLU A 18 -3.24 0.03 5.71
CA GLU A 18 -4.61 0.51 5.91
C GLU A 18 -5.09 0.27 7.33
N ASP A 19 -4.75 -0.89 7.87
CA ASP A 19 -5.13 -1.21 9.25
C ASP A 19 -4.41 -0.28 10.21
N GLU A 20 -3.15 0.00 9.96
CA GLU A 20 -2.39 0.90 10.81
C GLU A 20 -2.97 2.31 10.78
N ILE A 21 -3.35 2.76 9.61
CA ILE A 21 -3.94 4.09 9.47
C ILE A 21 -5.26 4.16 10.21
N ALA A 22 -6.10 3.13 10.04
CA ALA A 22 -7.38 3.11 10.73
C ALA A 22 -7.19 3.13 12.24
N ASP A 23 -6.21 2.36 12.73
CA ASP A 23 -5.90 2.33 14.14
C ASP A 23 -5.41 3.69 14.61
N ALA A 24 -4.54 4.31 13.84
CA ALA A 24 -4.00 5.61 14.22
C ALA A 24 -5.10 6.67 14.28
N MET A 25 -6.06 6.57 13.39
CA MET A 25 -7.14 7.55 13.35
C MET A 25 -8.07 7.45 14.55
N THR A 26 -8.11 6.29 15.18
CA THR A 26 -8.94 6.14 16.37
C THR A 26 -8.20 6.52 17.64
N HIS A 27 -6.92 6.82 17.55
CA HIS A 27 -6.11 7.20 18.72
C HIS A 27 -5.82 8.69 18.63
N PRO A 28 -6.43 9.49 19.47
CA PRO A 28 -6.21 10.95 19.40
C PRO A 28 -4.79 11.38 19.68
N SER A 29 -4.02 10.51 20.34
CA SER A 29 -2.64 10.86 20.64
C SER A 29 -1.69 10.59 19.49
N THR A 30 -2.17 10.07 18.36
CA THR A 30 -1.30 9.80 17.25
C THR A 30 -0.83 11.10 16.61
N ASP A 31 0.46 11.15 16.34
CA ASP A 31 1.07 12.30 15.74
C ASP A 31 0.62 12.48 14.30
N ASP A 32 0.30 13.70 13.93
CA ASP A 32 -0.10 13.99 12.56
C ASP A 32 0.99 13.62 11.58
N LEU A 33 2.23 13.83 11.96
CA LEU A 33 3.34 13.51 11.12
C LEU A 33 3.40 12.01 10.83
N LYS A 34 3.18 11.22 11.87
CA LYS A 34 3.19 9.77 11.70
C LYS A 34 2.05 9.32 10.79
N LEU A 35 0.89 9.91 10.98
CA LEU A 35 -0.25 9.58 10.14
C LEU A 35 0.02 9.91 8.69
N ALA A 36 0.64 11.06 8.44
CA ALA A 36 0.99 11.46 7.09
C ALA A 36 1.98 10.48 6.48
N GLU A 37 2.92 10.00 7.28
CA GLU A 37 3.89 9.03 6.80
C GLU A 37 3.23 7.71 6.42
N LEU A 38 2.28 7.26 7.22
CA LEU A 38 1.57 6.02 6.93
C LEU A 38 0.77 6.16 5.64
N LYS A 39 0.11 7.29 5.46
CA LYS A 39 -0.66 7.53 4.26
C LYS A 39 0.24 7.58 3.03
N ARG A 40 1.42 8.14 3.18
CA ARG A 40 2.35 8.21 2.08
C ARG A 40 2.84 6.82 1.69
N LYS A 41 3.18 6.01 2.68
CA LYS A 41 3.60 4.65 2.42
C LYS A 41 2.51 3.86 1.72
N LYS A 42 1.28 4.06 2.16
CA LYS A 42 0.16 3.37 1.53
C LYS A 42 0.05 3.75 0.07
N LEU A 43 0.21 5.02 -0.25
CA LEU A 43 0.14 5.47 -1.63
C LEU A 43 1.26 4.89 -2.47
N LEU A 44 2.46 4.81 -1.90
CA LEU A 44 3.59 4.25 -2.62
C LEU A 44 3.38 2.78 -2.93
N VAL A 45 2.88 2.05 -1.96
CA VAL A 45 2.61 0.62 -2.16
C VAL A 45 1.51 0.44 -3.19
N LYS A 46 0.47 1.24 -3.11
CA LYS A 46 -0.62 1.16 -4.06
C LYS A 46 -0.12 1.45 -5.48
N ASP A 47 0.75 2.43 -5.60
CA ASP A 47 1.32 2.77 -6.90
C ASP A 47 2.11 1.60 -7.46
N GLU A 48 2.88 0.94 -6.62
CA GLU A 48 3.64 -0.22 -7.05
C GLU A 48 2.74 -1.36 -7.48
N ILE A 49 1.66 -1.58 -6.76
CA ILE A 49 0.70 -2.61 -7.12
C ILE A 49 0.13 -2.33 -8.51
N GLU A 50 -0.26 -1.10 -8.75
CA GLU A 50 -0.84 -0.76 -10.02
C GLU A 50 0.16 -0.89 -11.14
N ARG A 51 1.40 -0.51 -10.87
CA ARG A 51 2.45 -0.61 -11.86
C ARG A 51 2.70 -2.07 -12.25
N LEU A 52 2.73 -2.94 -11.28
CA LEU A 52 2.92 -4.36 -11.54
C LEU A 52 1.75 -4.96 -12.30
N ARG A 53 0.55 -4.53 -11.97
CA ARG A 53 -0.62 -5.03 -12.65
C ARG A 53 -0.62 -4.59 -14.10
N HIS A 54 -0.22 -3.37 -14.36
CA HIS A 54 -0.15 -2.89 -15.72
C HIS A 54 0.90 -3.65 -16.51
N ASN A 55 2.06 -3.84 -15.93
CA ASN A 55 3.11 -4.56 -16.61
C ASN A 55 2.71 -6.00 -16.86
N GLY A 56 2.04 -6.60 -15.93
CA GLY A 56 1.62 -7.98 -16.09
C GLY A 56 0.54 -8.13 -17.11
N ASN A 57 -0.26 -7.08 -17.28
CA ASN A 57 -1.32 -7.16 -18.18
C ASN A 57 -0.97 -6.80 -19.54
N VAL A 58 -0.07 -6.17 -19.70
CA VAL A 58 0.42 -5.85 -20.89
C VAL A 58 -0.51 -5.53 -21.91
N SER A 59 -1.31 -5.80 -21.91
CA SER A 59 -2.07 -5.56 -22.86
C SER A 59 -2.26 -4.34 -23.23
N VAL A 60 -2.54 -4.03 -23.42
CA VAL A 60 -2.85 -3.25 -23.59
C VAL A 60 -2.84 -2.17 -23.92
N HIS A 61 -2.85 -1.73 -24.20
CA HIS A 61 -2.86 -0.65 -24.58
C HIS A 61 -2.27 -0.28 -24.96
#